data_a331fa9daaecf19004fd1a56f48df2da
#
_entry.id   a331fa9daaecf19004fd1a56f48df2da
#
_cell.length_a   1.000
_cell.length_b   1.000
_cell.length_c   1.000
_cell.angle_alpha   90.00
_cell.angle_beta   90.00
_cell.angle_gamma   90.00
#
_symmetry.space_group_name_H-M   'P 1'
#
loop_
_entity.id
_entity.type
_entity.pdbx_description
1 polymer ?
#
loop_
_entity_poly.entity_id
_entity_poly.type
_entity_poly.pdbx_seq_one_letter_code
_entity_poly.pdbx_strand_id
1 'polypeptide(L)'
;MNKSDYQNVRNIKDERIQKIVSRIEADGGVLLYIFLRGSHCQGTNTETSDEDYGMIYAANINNLLDLGFKYVDEYKDERNDVYCQEVKKYSSLVLRSNPTVLETLFVDDEFVLYEHPVMTELRNNRDAFISKQCFKPFFGYATSQIEKGTSQEKMVSKPIIQRKTPLDFCFTTYKQGSTGVGNWLEYRGLNQKYCGLVAINNMQGYYGCYYDWANFFKYENITLDDLMEALHDGTAYDTIAIVREMKEAREAGHPSADEWEAMLRKAQRKNMVNFILEKYHLQVTGPDVDDIEQDVLFTSWFNAQKPIGYCGIINENGDSNEVRFYEVVEHAQKDDNSVVLCSVPKDAVSIMHLYFNKDGYSTHCREFKEQQEWIQKRNPERFRQNIENLKKRTDAKDKAGFYDSKNLAACYRMIQNSIEIARDGKYIVNRRNIDRDYILKIKRGELSYNEIMEVVNKKKEEMKLCQETSTIRETVDQEFLNQWLLNLRLKQIKGEL
;
A
#
# COMPACT_ATOMS: atom_id res chain seq x y z
N MET A 1 -2.28 -4.50 -43.12
CA MET A 1 -3.46 -5.26 -42.65
C MET A 1 -4.64 -4.32 -42.63
N ASN A 2 -5.72 -4.63 -43.31
CA ASN A 2 -6.87 -3.74 -43.42
C ASN A 2 -7.73 -3.79 -42.15
N LYS A 3 -8.29 -2.65 -41.71
CA LYS A 3 -9.23 -2.57 -40.59
C LYS A 3 -10.38 -3.60 -40.61
N SER A 4 -10.75 -4.09 -41.82
CA SER A 4 -11.77 -5.11 -42.00
C SER A 4 -11.42 -6.48 -41.41
N ASP A 5 -10.13 -6.79 -41.21
CA ASP A 5 -9.70 -8.12 -40.74
C ASP A 5 -9.85 -8.31 -39.23
N TYR A 6 -10.08 -7.21 -38.46
CA TYR A 6 -10.20 -7.23 -37.02
C TYR A 6 -11.63 -7.03 -36.50
N GLN A 7 -12.64 -7.09 -37.36
CA GLN A 7 -14.04 -6.93 -36.94
C GLN A 7 -14.53 -8.02 -35.96
N ASN A 8 -13.76 -9.09 -35.81
CA ASN A 8 -14.09 -10.15 -34.88
C ASN A 8 -13.00 -10.30 -33.82
N VAL A 9 -13.26 -9.79 -32.62
CA VAL A 9 -12.38 -9.90 -31.43
C VAL A 9 -11.94 -11.35 -31.15
N ARG A 10 -12.77 -12.32 -31.52
CA ARG A 10 -12.48 -13.77 -31.41
C ARG A 10 -11.31 -14.24 -32.27
N ASN A 11 -10.91 -13.45 -33.27
CA ASN A 11 -9.74 -13.77 -34.10
C ASN A 11 -8.40 -13.37 -33.44
N ILE A 12 -8.44 -12.62 -32.35
CA ILE A 12 -7.25 -12.28 -31.56
C ILE A 12 -6.85 -13.50 -30.73
N LYS A 13 -5.70 -14.11 -31.09
CA LYS A 13 -5.26 -15.38 -30.49
C LYS A 13 -4.65 -15.25 -29.07
N ASP A 14 -4.42 -14.02 -28.57
CA ASP A 14 -3.82 -13.82 -27.23
C ASP A 14 -4.81 -14.24 -26.13
N GLU A 15 -4.44 -15.28 -25.38
CA GLU A 15 -5.27 -15.82 -24.29
C GLU A 15 -5.53 -14.82 -23.15
N ARG A 16 -4.61 -13.88 -22.92
CA ARG A 16 -4.74 -12.85 -21.87
C ARG A 16 -5.89 -11.90 -22.23
N ILE A 17 -5.94 -11.49 -23.51
CA ILE A 17 -7.03 -10.67 -24.05
C ILE A 17 -8.34 -11.44 -23.98
N GLN A 18 -8.37 -12.69 -24.44
CA GLN A 18 -9.60 -13.50 -24.48
C GLN A 18 -10.20 -13.74 -23.09
N LYS A 19 -9.37 -13.91 -22.06
CA LYS A 19 -9.84 -14.01 -20.66
C LYS A 19 -10.56 -12.76 -20.21
N ILE A 20 -10.05 -11.57 -20.55
CA ILE A 20 -10.69 -10.30 -20.20
C ILE A 20 -11.95 -10.08 -21.00
N VAL A 21 -11.93 -10.36 -22.32
CA VAL A 21 -13.11 -10.28 -23.20
C VAL A 21 -14.25 -11.17 -22.69
N SER A 22 -13.94 -12.42 -22.34
CA SER A 22 -14.95 -13.35 -21.81
C SER A 22 -15.58 -12.86 -20.51
N ARG A 23 -14.82 -12.19 -19.64
CA ARG A 23 -15.36 -11.57 -18.41
C ARG A 23 -16.28 -10.39 -18.73
N ILE A 24 -15.86 -9.52 -19.66
CA ILE A 24 -16.69 -8.38 -20.11
C ILE A 24 -18.00 -8.87 -20.67
N GLU A 25 -17.97 -9.90 -21.56
CA GLU A 25 -19.15 -10.49 -22.17
C GLU A 25 -20.07 -11.17 -21.13
N ALA A 26 -19.49 -11.91 -20.17
CA ALA A 26 -20.25 -12.56 -19.10
C ALA A 26 -21.01 -11.55 -18.22
N ASP A 27 -20.42 -10.36 -18.02
CA ASP A 27 -21.04 -9.26 -17.29
C ASP A 27 -22.03 -8.44 -18.16
N GLY A 28 -22.20 -8.82 -19.44
CA GLY A 28 -23.04 -8.12 -20.42
C GLY A 28 -22.48 -6.77 -20.85
N GLY A 29 -21.19 -6.56 -20.70
CA GLY A 29 -20.48 -5.39 -21.18
C GLY A 29 -20.12 -5.48 -22.66
N VAL A 30 -19.74 -4.37 -23.26
CA VAL A 30 -19.34 -4.26 -24.67
C VAL A 30 -17.91 -3.80 -24.80
N LEU A 31 -17.08 -4.53 -25.53
CA LEU A 31 -15.73 -4.12 -25.84
C LEU A 31 -15.73 -3.01 -26.88
N LEU A 32 -14.96 -1.94 -26.64
CA LEU A 32 -14.91 -0.78 -27.52
C LEU A 32 -13.59 -0.63 -28.26
N TYR A 33 -12.47 -1.02 -27.66
CA TYR A 33 -11.15 -0.75 -28.22
C TYR A 33 -10.10 -1.72 -27.71
N ILE A 34 -9.21 -2.21 -28.61
CA ILE A 34 -8.00 -2.97 -28.26
C ILE A 34 -6.84 -2.44 -29.10
N PHE A 35 -5.72 -2.18 -28.46
CA PHE A 35 -4.52 -1.69 -29.13
C PHE A 35 -3.24 -2.17 -28.43
N LEU A 36 -2.15 -2.25 -29.19
CA LEU A 36 -0.81 -2.41 -28.64
C LEU A 36 -0.40 -1.11 -27.96
N ARG A 37 0.14 -1.20 -26.74
CA ARG A 37 0.60 -0.06 -25.94
C ARG A 37 2.10 -0.11 -25.69
N GLY A 38 2.61 0.87 -24.93
CA GLY A 38 3.99 0.88 -24.48
C GLY A 38 5.00 1.07 -25.62
N SER A 39 6.07 0.29 -25.60
CA SER A 39 7.17 0.46 -26.56
C SER A 39 6.76 0.23 -28.01
N HIS A 40 5.77 -0.62 -28.26
CA HIS A 40 5.29 -0.93 -29.61
C HIS A 40 4.60 0.26 -30.25
N CYS A 41 3.55 0.82 -29.63
CA CYS A 41 2.86 1.99 -30.19
C CYS A 41 3.76 3.23 -30.23
N GLN A 42 4.74 3.31 -29.33
CA GLN A 42 5.72 4.39 -29.31
C GLN A 42 6.83 4.25 -30.35
N GLY A 43 6.88 3.13 -31.07
CA GLY A 43 7.92 2.84 -32.06
C GLY A 43 9.33 2.71 -31.45
N THR A 44 9.42 2.42 -30.14
CA THR A 44 10.67 2.27 -29.40
C THR A 44 10.91 0.86 -28.86
N ASN A 45 10.20 -0.12 -29.46
CA ASN A 45 10.35 -1.53 -29.18
C ASN A 45 11.67 -2.08 -29.77
N THR A 46 12.16 -3.15 -29.14
CA THR A 46 13.29 -3.96 -29.59
C THR A 46 12.78 -5.39 -29.84
N GLU A 47 13.62 -6.26 -30.37
CA GLU A 47 13.27 -7.66 -30.62
C GLU A 47 12.84 -8.43 -29.36
N THR A 48 13.29 -7.97 -28.18
CA THR A 48 12.97 -8.58 -26.88
C THR A 48 11.90 -7.83 -26.10
N SER A 49 11.19 -6.89 -26.73
CA SER A 49 10.14 -6.12 -26.08
C SER A 49 8.88 -6.94 -25.92
N ASP A 50 8.32 -6.96 -24.71
CA ASP A 50 7.04 -7.59 -24.42
C ASP A 50 5.90 -6.85 -25.12
N GLU A 51 4.86 -7.59 -25.50
CA GLU A 51 3.62 -7.02 -26.03
C GLU A 51 2.66 -6.70 -24.88
N ASP A 52 2.45 -5.41 -24.68
CA ASP A 52 1.45 -4.86 -23.75
C ASP A 52 0.20 -4.45 -24.53
N TYR A 53 -0.98 -4.73 -23.96
CA TYR A 53 -2.25 -4.37 -24.59
C TYR A 53 -3.06 -3.41 -23.73
N GLY A 54 -3.67 -2.44 -24.39
CA GLY A 54 -4.67 -1.56 -23.82
C GLY A 54 -6.05 -1.88 -24.35
N MET A 55 -7.04 -1.85 -23.48
CA MET A 55 -8.43 -2.12 -23.83
C MET A 55 -9.36 -1.09 -23.20
N ILE A 56 -10.48 -0.82 -23.85
CA ILE A 56 -11.56 0.02 -23.33
C ILE A 56 -12.87 -0.73 -23.53
N TYR A 57 -13.73 -0.73 -22.52
CA TYR A 57 -15.03 -1.36 -22.58
C TYR A 57 -16.12 -0.48 -21.98
N ALA A 58 -17.36 -0.72 -22.38
CA ALA A 58 -18.54 -0.16 -21.75
C ALA A 58 -19.20 -1.21 -20.87
N ALA A 59 -19.32 -0.95 -19.57
CA ALA A 59 -20.01 -1.82 -18.65
C ALA A 59 -21.49 -1.93 -19.00
N ASN A 60 -22.12 -3.05 -18.66
CA ASN A 60 -23.57 -3.23 -18.82
C ASN A 60 -24.32 -2.08 -18.12
N ILE A 61 -25.21 -1.45 -18.85
CA ILE A 61 -25.95 -0.28 -18.37
C ILE A 61 -26.78 -0.62 -17.12
N ASN A 62 -27.33 -1.82 -17.01
CA ASN A 62 -28.10 -2.25 -15.84
C ASN A 62 -27.21 -2.36 -14.60
N ASN A 63 -26.00 -2.88 -14.75
CA ASN A 63 -25.01 -2.97 -13.65
C ASN A 63 -24.50 -1.58 -13.22
N LEU A 64 -24.43 -0.66 -14.17
CA LEU A 64 -23.99 0.73 -13.91
C LEU A 64 -25.08 1.53 -13.18
N LEU A 65 -26.36 1.27 -13.44
CA LEU A 65 -27.50 1.92 -12.83
C LEU A 65 -28.00 1.19 -11.56
N ASP A 66 -27.49 0.00 -11.26
CA ASP A 66 -27.79 -0.73 -10.02
C ASP A 66 -27.32 0.08 -8.80
N LEU A 67 -28.13 0.13 -7.75
CA LEU A 67 -27.82 0.85 -6.51
C LEU A 67 -26.54 0.35 -5.83
N GLY A 68 -26.15 -0.91 -6.07
CA GLY A 68 -24.91 -1.51 -5.58
C GLY A 68 -23.69 -1.26 -6.46
N PHE A 69 -23.82 -0.53 -7.59
CA PHE A 69 -22.75 -0.27 -8.55
C PHE A 69 -21.97 -1.53 -8.92
N LYS A 70 -22.64 -2.53 -9.47
CA LYS A 70 -22.10 -3.87 -9.76
C LYS A 70 -21.25 -3.93 -11.04
N TYR A 71 -20.41 -2.96 -11.30
CA TYR A 71 -19.51 -2.98 -12.44
C TYR A 71 -18.05 -2.86 -12.00
N VAL A 72 -17.14 -3.28 -12.85
CA VAL A 72 -15.69 -3.27 -12.59
C VAL A 72 -15.06 -2.12 -13.35
N ASP A 73 -14.39 -1.21 -12.68
CA ASP A 73 -13.70 -0.07 -13.28
C ASP A 73 -12.52 -0.48 -14.19
N GLU A 74 -11.85 -1.58 -13.83
CA GLU A 74 -10.65 -2.04 -14.51
C GLU A 74 -10.53 -3.58 -14.48
N TYR A 75 -10.17 -4.16 -15.61
CA TYR A 75 -9.66 -5.54 -15.67
C TYR A 75 -8.17 -5.53 -15.96
N LYS A 76 -7.44 -6.45 -15.37
CA LYS A 76 -6.00 -6.64 -15.56
C LYS A 76 -5.68 -8.12 -15.60
N ASP A 77 -4.65 -8.48 -16.35
CA ASP A 77 -4.02 -9.79 -16.20
C ASP A 77 -3.07 -9.80 -14.99
N GLU A 78 -2.53 -10.97 -14.65
CA GLU A 78 -1.67 -11.16 -13.48
C GLU A 78 -0.36 -10.34 -13.54
N ARG A 79 0.11 -10.02 -14.76
CA ARG A 79 1.36 -9.28 -14.99
C ARG A 79 1.16 -7.79 -15.25
N ASN A 80 -0.09 -7.33 -15.37
CA ASN A 80 -0.50 -6.00 -15.86
C ASN A 80 -0.02 -5.68 -17.28
N ASP A 81 0.24 -6.71 -18.10
CA ASP A 81 0.58 -6.54 -19.51
C ASP A 81 -0.67 -6.26 -20.35
N VAL A 82 -1.83 -6.74 -19.90
CA VAL A 82 -3.14 -6.40 -20.48
C VAL A 82 -3.94 -5.58 -19.48
N TYR A 83 -4.34 -4.38 -19.89
CA TYR A 83 -5.05 -3.41 -19.06
C TYR A 83 -6.30 -2.91 -19.76
N CYS A 84 -7.46 -3.13 -19.15
CA CYS A 84 -8.77 -2.74 -19.68
C CYS A 84 -9.46 -1.75 -18.72
N GLN A 85 -9.96 -0.64 -19.27
CA GLN A 85 -10.66 0.39 -18.50
C GLN A 85 -12.13 0.50 -18.91
N GLU A 86 -12.98 0.75 -17.93
CA GLU A 86 -14.36 1.15 -18.19
C GLU A 86 -14.39 2.56 -18.78
N VAL A 87 -15.27 2.77 -19.78
CA VAL A 87 -15.29 3.98 -20.62
C VAL A 87 -15.55 5.28 -19.84
N LYS A 88 -16.32 5.27 -18.75
CA LYS A 88 -16.52 6.45 -17.89
C LYS A 88 -15.23 6.84 -17.17
N LYS A 89 -14.52 5.84 -16.61
CA LYS A 89 -13.22 6.05 -15.99
C LYS A 89 -12.21 6.55 -17.02
N TYR A 90 -12.16 5.92 -18.17
CA TYR A 90 -11.34 6.34 -19.30
C TYR A 90 -11.60 7.81 -19.68
N SER A 91 -12.86 8.18 -19.92
CA SER A 91 -13.26 9.54 -20.25
C SER A 91 -12.86 10.56 -19.17
N SER A 92 -12.99 10.20 -17.90
CA SER A 92 -12.57 11.08 -16.80
C SER A 92 -11.06 11.35 -16.78
N LEU A 93 -10.25 10.37 -17.22
CA LEU A 93 -8.80 10.51 -17.31
C LEU A 93 -8.39 11.31 -18.58
N VAL A 94 -9.11 11.14 -19.70
CA VAL A 94 -8.95 12.00 -20.89
C VAL A 94 -9.22 13.44 -20.53
N LEU A 95 -10.32 13.72 -19.84
CA LEU A 95 -10.69 15.08 -19.38
C LEU A 95 -9.62 15.72 -18.49
N ARG A 96 -8.90 14.93 -17.71
CA ARG A 96 -7.78 15.37 -16.85
C ARG A 96 -6.46 15.47 -17.60
N SER A 97 -6.45 15.26 -18.91
CA SER A 97 -5.25 15.21 -19.75
C SER A 97 -4.17 14.26 -19.22
N ASN A 98 -4.61 13.09 -18.70
CA ASN A 98 -3.66 12.10 -18.22
C ASN A 98 -2.78 11.62 -19.39
N PRO A 99 -1.43 11.75 -19.32
CA PRO A 99 -0.56 11.50 -20.46
C PRO A 99 -0.67 10.09 -21.03
N THR A 100 -0.77 9.08 -20.17
CA THR A 100 -0.83 7.66 -20.59
C THR A 100 -2.18 7.26 -21.17
N VAL A 101 -3.26 7.92 -20.76
CA VAL A 101 -4.60 7.70 -21.29
C VAL A 101 -4.81 8.53 -22.55
N LEU A 102 -4.37 9.78 -22.56
CA LEU A 102 -4.45 10.64 -23.74
C LEU A 102 -3.66 10.03 -24.92
N GLU A 103 -2.50 9.41 -24.65
CA GLU A 103 -1.69 8.67 -25.63
C GLU A 103 -2.53 7.69 -26.44
N THR A 104 -3.50 7.02 -25.81
CA THR A 104 -4.28 5.94 -26.45
C THR A 104 -5.19 6.42 -27.59
N LEU A 105 -5.60 7.69 -27.58
CA LEU A 105 -6.35 8.29 -28.69
C LEU A 105 -5.49 8.55 -29.92
N PHE A 106 -4.18 8.69 -29.75
CA PHE A 106 -3.22 9.03 -30.78
C PHE A 106 -2.36 7.85 -31.26
N VAL A 107 -2.71 6.65 -30.85
CA VAL A 107 -2.09 5.42 -31.35
C VAL A 107 -2.35 5.29 -32.84
N ASP A 108 -1.30 5.00 -33.63
CA ASP A 108 -1.43 4.80 -35.07
C ASP A 108 -2.29 3.56 -35.37
N ASP A 109 -3.03 3.60 -36.49
CA ASP A 109 -3.94 2.53 -36.88
C ASP A 109 -3.26 1.15 -37.04
N GLU A 110 -1.96 1.12 -37.34
CA GLU A 110 -1.18 -0.13 -37.44
C GLU A 110 -1.08 -0.89 -36.10
N PHE A 111 -1.27 -0.22 -34.96
CA PHE A 111 -1.23 -0.79 -33.62
C PHE A 111 -2.62 -1.05 -33.02
N VAL A 112 -3.68 -0.77 -33.77
CA VAL A 112 -5.07 -1.01 -33.33
C VAL A 112 -5.51 -2.39 -33.77
N LEU A 113 -5.88 -3.24 -32.81
CA LEU A 113 -6.34 -4.61 -33.05
C LEU A 113 -7.86 -4.68 -33.23
N TYR A 114 -8.59 -3.87 -32.48
CA TYR A 114 -10.05 -3.77 -32.56
C TYR A 114 -10.50 -2.36 -32.24
N GLU A 115 -11.49 -1.86 -32.97
CA GLU A 115 -12.08 -0.54 -32.78
C GLU A 115 -13.56 -0.56 -33.12
N HIS A 116 -14.40 -0.33 -32.10
CA HIS A 116 -15.83 -0.16 -32.27
C HIS A 116 -16.13 1.22 -32.91
N PRO A 117 -17.15 1.36 -33.78
CA PRO A 117 -17.47 2.64 -34.43
C PRO A 117 -17.60 3.85 -33.47
N VAL A 118 -18.10 3.64 -32.26
CA VAL A 118 -18.18 4.67 -31.22
C VAL A 118 -16.78 5.20 -30.86
N MET A 119 -15.76 4.35 -30.78
CA MET A 119 -14.39 4.78 -30.53
C MET A 119 -13.76 5.49 -31.73
N THR A 120 -14.12 5.10 -32.95
CA THR A 120 -13.70 5.82 -34.16
C THR A 120 -14.17 7.27 -34.14
N GLU A 121 -15.41 7.53 -33.70
CA GLU A 121 -15.92 8.89 -33.52
C GLU A 121 -15.06 9.68 -32.53
N LEU A 122 -14.72 9.12 -31.38
CA LEU A 122 -13.88 9.76 -30.38
C LEU A 122 -12.47 10.03 -30.89
N ARG A 123 -11.84 9.04 -31.54
CA ARG A 123 -10.49 9.18 -32.10
C ARG A 123 -10.42 10.17 -33.25
N ASN A 124 -11.44 10.29 -34.06
CA ASN A 124 -11.50 11.29 -35.15
C ASN A 124 -11.55 12.73 -34.60
N ASN A 125 -12.04 12.92 -33.37
CA ASN A 125 -12.11 14.20 -32.69
C ASN A 125 -11.02 14.37 -31.60
N ARG A 126 -9.97 13.56 -31.61
CA ARG A 126 -8.93 13.53 -30.56
C ARG A 126 -8.21 14.85 -30.33
N ASP A 127 -8.09 15.69 -31.35
CA ASP A 127 -7.45 17.03 -31.24
C ASP A 127 -8.24 17.97 -30.31
N ALA A 128 -9.52 17.69 -30.08
CA ALA A 128 -10.34 18.41 -29.10
C ALA A 128 -9.83 18.27 -27.66
N PHE A 129 -8.99 17.27 -27.39
CA PHE A 129 -8.43 17.01 -26.06
C PHE A 129 -6.99 17.51 -25.90
N ILE A 130 -6.41 18.12 -26.92
CA ILE A 130 -5.13 18.81 -26.85
C ILE A 130 -5.35 20.27 -26.42
N SER A 131 -4.83 20.61 -25.24
CA SER A 131 -5.02 21.92 -24.64
C SER A 131 -3.89 22.26 -23.66
N LYS A 132 -3.85 23.50 -23.16
CA LYS A 132 -2.90 23.91 -22.11
C LYS A 132 -3.05 23.11 -20.81
N GLN A 133 -4.19 22.46 -20.60
CA GLN A 133 -4.36 21.53 -19.46
C GLN A 133 -3.38 20.34 -19.51
N CYS A 134 -2.83 19.98 -20.67
CA CYS A 134 -1.82 18.92 -20.79
C CYS A 134 -0.49 19.30 -20.09
N PHE A 135 -0.15 20.57 -19.96
CA PHE A 135 1.17 21.00 -19.52
C PHE A 135 1.54 20.49 -18.14
N LYS A 136 0.66 20.70 -17.16
CA LYS A 136 0.92 20.28 -15.77
C LYS A 136 0.99 18.77 -15.60
N PRO A 137 0.05 17.94 -16.12
CA PRO A 137 0.14 16.47 -16.03
C PRO A 137 1.37 15.90 -16.74
N PHE A 138 1.73 16.41 -17.93
CA PHE A 138 2.89 15.92 -18.66
C PHE A 138 4.20 16.25 -17.95
N PHE A 139 4.34 17.46 -17.42
CA PHE A 139 5.49 17.85 -16.61
C PHE A 139 5.58 17.02 -15.31
N GLY A 140 4.46 16.86 -14.61
CA GLY A 140 4.40 16.05 -13.40
C GLY A 140 4.77 14.59 -13.64
N TYR A 141 4.29 14.02 -14.75
CA TYR A 141 4.67 12.67 -15.16
C TYR A 141 6.17 12.57 -15.45
N ALA A 142 6.73 13.50 -16.25
CA ALA A 142 8.15 13.52 -16.56
C ALA A 142 9.02 13.64 -15.31
N THR A 143 8.64 14.50 -14.36
CA THR A 143 9.34 14.66 -13.08
C THR A 143 9.30 13.36 -12.25
N SER A 144 8.14 12.72 -12.17
CA SER A 144 8.01 11.43 -11.46
C SER A 144 8.86 10.32 -12.09
N GLN A 145 9.11 10.37 -13.40
CA GLN A 145 9.99 9.40 -14.06
C GLN A 145 11.48 9.64 -13.72
N ILE A 146 11.90 10.87 -13.47
CA ILE A 146 13.26 11.15 -12.96
C ILE A 146 13.43 10.55 -11.56
N GLU A 147 12.46 10.80 -10.66
CA GLU A 147 12.48 10.26 -9.31
C GLU A 147 12.52 8.72 -9.32
N LYS A 148 11.72 8.08 -10.16
CA LYS A 148 11.73 6.63 -10.36
C LYS A 148 13.05 6.16 -11.00
N GLY A 149 13.60 6.93 -11.93
CA GLY A 149 14.87 6.63 -12.59
C GLY A 149 16.06 6.56 -11.62
N THR A 150 16.02 7.37 -10.56
CA THR A 150 17.05 7.41 -9.50
C THR A 150 16.72 6.56 -8.27
N SER A 151 15.45 6.13 -8.11
CA SER A 151 15.01 5.39 -6.92
C SER A 151 15.64 3.99 -6.82
N GLN A 152 15.96 3.35 -7.93
CA GLN A 152 16.63 2.05 -7.95
C GLN A 152 18.06 2.13 -7.37
N GLU A 153 18.76 3.23 -7.58
CA GLU A 153 20.05 3.47 -6.93
C GLU A 153 19.89 3.48 -5.41
N LYS A 154 18.85 4.15 -4.89
CA LYS A 154 18.55 4.14 -3.45
C LYS A 154 18.19 2.75 -2.94
N MET A 155 17.41 1.97 -3.69
CA MET A 155 17.03 0.62 -3.31
C MET A 155 18.21 -0.35 -3.27
N VAL A 156 19.19 -0.15 -4.14
CA VAL A 156 20.37 -1.01 -4.24
C VAL A 156 21.52 -0.51 -3.33
N SER A 157 21.73 0.80 -3.25
CA SER A 157 22.81 1.40 -2.44
C SER A 157 22.44 1.52 -0.96
N LYS A 158 21.15 1.68 -0.64
CA LYS A 158 20.61 1.77 0.72
C LYS A 158 19.32 0.94 0.82
N PRO A 159 19.43 -0.41 0.74
CA PRO A 159 18.26 -1.26 0.84
C PRO A 159 17.59 -1.09 2.20
N ILE A 160 16.28 -0.99 2.19
CA ILE A 160 15.49 -1.04 3.44
C ILE A 160 15.40 -2.51 3.83
N ILE A 161 16.38 -2.98 4.63
CA ILE A 161 16.51 -4.38 5.02
C ILE A 161 15.43 -4.74 6.05
N GLN A 162 15.07 -3.79 6.91
CA GLN A 162 14.11 -4.00 7.99
C GLN A 162 13.04 -2.91 7.95
N ARG A 163 11.79 -3.33 8.10
CA ARG A 163 10.67 -2.40 8.26
C ARG A 163 10.85 -1.69 9.61
N LYS A 164 10.86 -0.37 9.55
CA LYS A 164 10.81 0.47 10.76
C LYS A 164 9.44 0.41 11.39
N THR A 165 9.41 0.59 12.70
CA THR A 165 8.19 0.62 13.50
C THR A 165 7.64 2.05 13.64
N PRO A 166 6.41 2.24 14.09
CA PRO A 166 5.90 3.57 14.42
C PRO A 166 6.79 4.36 15.40
N LEU A 167 7.51 3.67 16.31
CA LEU A 167 8.42 4.31 17.27
C LEU A 167 9.53 5.10 16.61
N ASP A 168 10.09 4.59 15.51
CA ASP A 168 11.14 5.27 14.76
C ASP A 168 10.68 6.63 14.20
N PHE A 169 9.36 6.85 14.16
CA PHE A 169 8.72 8.07 13.69
C PHE A 169 8.04 8.85 14.81
N CYS A 170 8.27 8.46 16.07
CA CYS A 170 7.83 9.19 17.25
C CYS A 170 8.96 10.05 17.81
N PHE A 171 8.68 11.31 18.02
CA PHE A 171 9.65 12.30 18.49
C PHE A 171 9.11 13.06 19.70
N THR A 172 9.99 13.34 20.65
CA THR A 172 9.69 14.23 21.77
C THR A 172 10.65 15.39 21.80
N THR A 173 10.25 16.48 22.46
CA THR A 173 11.10 17.66 22.63
C THR A 173 12.19 17.37 23.67
N TYR A 174 13.41 17.74 23.36
CA TYR A 174 14.54 17.65 24.27
C TYR A 174 15.45 18.87 24.10
N LYS A 175 15.60 19.65 25.20
CA LYS A 175 16.30 20.95 25.18
C LYS A 175 15.69 21.87 24.09
N GLN A 176 16.51 22.33 23.14
CA GLN A 176 16.10 23.20 22.04
C GLN A 176 15.77 22.43 20.75
N GLY A 177 15.72 21.11 20.79
CA GLY A 177 15.49 20.24 19.63
C GLY A 177 14.49 19.14 19.93
N SER A 178 14.53 18.12 19.10
CA SER A 178 13.74 16.89 19.26
C SER A 178 14.67 15.68 19.32
N THR A 179 14.20 14.62 19.96
CA THR A 179 14.84 13.31 19.98
C THR A 179 13.82 12.24 19.68
N GLY A 180 14.27 11.09 19.10
CA GLY A 180 13.41 9.92 18.93
C GLY A 180 12.96 9.38 20.29
N VAL A 181 11.70 8.97 20.38
CA VAL A 181 11.12 8.45 21.63
C VAL A 181 11.84 7.20 22.10
N GLY A 182 12.24 6.30 21.17
CA GLY A 182 13.03 5.12 21.52
C GLY A 182 14.34 5.47 22.24
N ASN A 183 15.13 6.40 21.71
CA ASN A 183 16.38 6.86 22.31
C ASN A 183 16.13 7.54 23.67
N TRP A 184 15.02 8.30 23.79
CA TRP A 184 14.66 8.95 25.04
C TRP A 184 14.31 7.95 26.13
N LEU A 185 13.54 6.89 25.79
CA LEU A 185 13.20 5.81 26.71
C LEU A 185 14.43 5.03 27.13
N GLU A 186 15.28 4.66 26.17
CA GLU A 186 16.53 3.95 26.44
C GLU A 186 17.45 4.71 27.37
N TYR A 187 17.63 6.02 27.13
CA TYR A 187 18.40 6.90 28.01
C TYR A 187 17.86 6.93 29.44
N ARG A 188 16.55 6.77 29.62
CA ARG A 188 15.88 6.72 30.91
C ARG A 188 15.82 5.33 31.55
N GLY A 189 16.30 4.31 30.85
CA GLY A 189 16.19 2.91 31.28
C GLY A 189 14.74 2.40 31.29
N LEU A 190 13.88 3.00 30.46
CA LEU A 190 12.47 2.65 30.33
C LEU A 190 12.23 1.75 29.11
N ASN A 191 11.39 0.74 29.26
CA ASN A 191 11.04 -0.15 28.17
C ASN A 191 9.74 0.32 27.51
N GLN A 192 9.76 0.49 26.19
CA GLN A 192 8.59 0.89 25.40
C GLN A 192 7.36 -0.04 25.57
N LYS A 193 7.60 -1.31 25.87
CA LYS A 193 6.52 -2.29 26.11
C LYS A 193 5.61 -1.92 27.29
N TYR A 194 6.11 -1.07 28.16
CA TYR A 194 5.36 -0.59 29.34
C TYR A 194 4.85 0.84 29.17
N CYS A 195 4.85 1.35 27.96
CA CYS A 195 4.34 2.66 27.62
C CYS A 195 2.91 2.58 27.06
N GLY A 196 2.08 3.54 27.41
CA GLY A 196 0.75 3.72 26.84
C GLY A 196 0.60 5.10 26.22
N LEU A 197 -0.16 5.22 25.13
CA LEU A 197 -0.40 6.48 24.44
C LEU A 197 -1.86 6.90 24.54
N VAL A 198 -2.06 8.17 24.88
CA VAL A 198 -3.37 8.83 24.89
C VAL A 198 -3.33 10.03 23.96
N ALA A 199 -4.31 10.15 23.06
CA ALA A 199 -4.39 11.29 22.15
C ALA A 199 -4.61 12.59 22.94
N ILE A 200 -3.90 13.65 22.54
CA ILE A 200 -4.12 14.99 23.09
C ILE A 200 -5.21 15.66 22.27
N ASN A 201 -6.30 16.02 22.91
CA ASN A 201 -7.43 16.66 22.25
C ASN A 201 -7.00 17.95 21.53
N ASN A 202 -7.52 18.14 20.34
CA ASN A 202 -7.25 19.28 19.46
C ASN A 202 -5.78 19.39 18.95
N MET A 203 -4.94 18.36 19.16
CA MET A 203 -3.56 18.33 18.67
C MET A 203 -3.32 17.06 17.85
N GLN A 204 -3.59 17.14 16.55
CA GLN A 204 -3.42 16.00 15.65
C GLN A 204 -1.96 15.51 15.61
N GLY A 205 -1.76 14.22 15.81
CA GLY A 205 -0.43 13.59 15.80
C GLY A 205 0.35 13.74 17.09
N TYR A 206 -0.22 14.40 18.13
CA TYR A 206 0.40 14.53 19.43
C TYR A 206 -0.27 13.63 20.47
N TYR A 207 0.55 13.00 21.30
CA TYR A 207 0.12 12.01 22.28
C TYR A 207 0.82 12.23 23.61
N GLY A 208 0.08 12.03 24.71
CA GLY A 208 0.66 11.84 26.04
C GLY A 208 1.16 10.41 26.16
N CYS A 209 2.40 10.22 26.57
CA CYS A 209 2.97 8.91 26.86
C CYS A 209 2.97 8.66 28.36
N TYR A 210 2.44 7.52 28.76
CA TYR A 210 2.34 7.08 30.15
C TYR A 210 3.16 5.81 30.33
N TYR A 211 3.67 5.55 31.50
CA TYR A 211 4.50 4.41 31.80
C TYR A 211 3.87 3.55 32.90
N ASP A 212 3.92 2.24 32.72
CA ASP A 212 3.42 1.25 33.67
C ASP A 212 4.42 1.06 34.83
N TRP A 213 4.43 1.99 35.79
CA TRP A 213 5.27 1.90 36.97
C TRP A 213 4.89 0.73 37.89
N ALA A 214 3.65 0.27 37.84
CA ALA A 214 3.16 -0.83 38.64
C ALA A 214 3.52 -2.21 38.02
N ASN A 215 4.12 -2.23 36.84
CA ASN A 215 4.50 -3.42 36.12
C ASN A 215 3.32 -4.37 35.81
N PHE A 216 2.12 -3.84 35.61
CA PHE A 216 0.96 -4.68 35.26
C PHE A 216 1.19 -5.50 33.99
N PHE A 217 1.91 -4.94 33.03
CA PHE A 217 2.20 -5.58 31.74
C PHE A 217 3.38 -6.55 31.78
N LYS A 218 4.20 -6.50 32.79
CA LYS A 218 5.29 -7.47 32.94
C LYS A 218 4.78 -8.91 33.05
N TYR A 219 3.52 -9.05 33.43
CA TYR A 219 2.87 -10.33 33.71
C TYR A 219 1.85 -10.73 32.63
N GLU A 220 1.93 -10.13 31.43
CA GLU A 220 1.01 -10.45 30.32
C GLU A 220 1.02 -11.89 29.88
N ASN A 221 2.16 -12.53 30.00
CA ASN A 221 2.38 -13.92 29.58
C ASN A 221 2.37 -14.88 30.74
N ILE A 222 1.76 -14.54 31.87
CA ILE A 222 1.60 -15.51 32.94
C ILE A 222 0.72 -16.63 32.40
N THR A 223 1.35 -17.76 32.19
CA THR A 223 0.67 -19.03 31.90
C THR A 223 0.13 -19.62 33.19
N LEU A 224 -0.77 -20.60 33.07
CA LEU A 224 -1.21 -21.38 34.23
C LEU A 224 -0.02 -22.03 34.93
N ASP A 225 0.99 -22.47 34.17
CA ASP A 225 2.21 -23.08 34.68
C ASP A 225 3.05 -22.11 35.51
N ASP A 226 3.21 -20.85 35.05
CA ASP A 226 3.90 -19.81 35.83
C ASP A 226 3.20 -19.50 37.16
N LEU A 227 1.86 -19.58 37.16
CA LEU A 227 1.06 -19.38 38.35
C LEU A 227 1.20 -20.61 39.30
N MET A 228 1.26 -21.80 38.77
CA MET A 228 1.48 -23.02 39.52
C MET A 228 2.89 -23.06 40.13
N GLU A 229 3.90 -22.59 39.39
CA GLU A 229 5.28 -22.49 39.88
C GLU A 229 5.39 -21.46 41.02
N ALA A 230 4.74 -20.29 40.86
CA ALA A 230 4.67 -19.27 41.94
C ALA A 230 3.96 -19.76 43.20
N LEU A 231 2.99 -20.65 43.08
CA LEU A 231 2.33 -21.30 44.20
C LEU A 231 3.20 -22.38 44.86
N HIS A 232 4.04 -23.06 44.07
CA HIS A 232 4.98 -24.08 44.58
C HIS A 232 6.11 -23.45 45.40
N ASP A 233 6.48 -22.22 45.14
CA ASP A 233 7.52 -21.46 45.89
C ASP A 233 7.09 -21.07 47.33
N GLY A 234 5.95 -21.61 47.78
CA GLY A 234 5.54 -21.52 49.20
C GLY A 234 5.09 -20.16 49.68
N THR A 235 4.88 -19.23 48.74
CA THR A 235 4.56 -17.82 49.12
C THR A 235 3.08 -17.51 49.26
N ALA A 236 2.18 -18.45 48.88
CA ALA A 236 0.81 -17.96 48.73
C ALA A 236 -0.28 -18.71 49.51
N TYR A 237 -0.28 -19.99 49.69
CA TYR A 237 -1.42 -20.64 50.38
C TYR A 237 -1.12 -22.04 50.93
N ASP A 238 -1.74 -22.32 52.10
CA ASP A 238 -1.65 -23.60 52.76
C ASP A 238 -2.39 -24.68 51.98
N THR A 239 -1.73 -25.20 50.91
CA THR A 239 -2.19 -26.33 50.14
C THR A 239 -2.39 -27.55 51.05
N ILE A 240 -1.72 -27.59 52.21
CA ILE A 240 -1.82 -28.65 53.20
C ILE A 240 -3.20 -28.63 53.89
N ALA A 241 -3.76 -27.44 54.16
CA ALA A 241 -5.09 -27.32 54.72
C ALA A 241 -6.18 -27.82 53.78
N ILE A 242 -6.08 -27.46 52.50
CA ILE A 242 -7.00 -27.92 51.44
C ILE A 242 -6.91 -29.44 51.27
N VAL A 243 -5.71 -30.00 51.24
CA VAL A 243 -5.51 -31.45 51.12
C VAL A 243 -6.00 -32.18 52.37
N ARG A 244 -5.93 -31.55 53.56
CA ARG A 244 -6.46 -32.14 54.82
C ARG A 244 -7.98 -32.19 54.80
N GLU A 245 -8.64 -31.09 54.48
CA GLU A 245 -10.10 -31.04 54.33
C GLU A 245 -10.62 -32.02 53.30
N MET A 246 -9.92 -32.20 52.22
CA MET A 246 -10.24 -33.15 51.18
C MET A 246 -10.07 -34.58 51.67
N LYS A 247 -9.06 -34.87 52.48
CA LYS A 247 -8.84 -36.19 53.04
C LYS A 247 -9.94 -36.56 54.04
N GLU A 248 -10.33 -35.64 54.89
CA GLU A 248 -11.42 -35.77 55.85
C GLU A 248 -12.78 -36.01 55.17
N ALA A 249 -13.07 -35.30 54.12
CA ALA A 249 -14.29 -35.47 53.35
C ALA A 249 -14.33 -36.77 52.56
N ARG A 250 -13.18 -37.29 52.08
CA ARG A 250 -13.07 -38.61 51.43
C ARG A 250 -13.29 -39.76 52.41
N GLU A 251 -12.79 -39.62 53.65
CA GLU A 251 -13.03 -40.58 54.72
C GLU A 251 -14.48 -40.58 55.17
N ALA A 252 -15.20 -39.49 54.96
CA ALA A 252 -16.65 -39.38 55.25
C ALA A 252 -17.56 -39.91 54.12
N GLY A 253 -17.00 -40.45 53.03
CA GLY A 253 -17.78 -41.11 51.98
C GLY A 253 -18.38 -40.21 50.91
N HIS A 254 -17.83 -39.02 50.72
CA HIS A 254 -18.23 -38.05 49.69
C HIS A 254 -17.38 -38.14 48.41
N PRO A 255 -17.76 -37.49 47.37
CA PRO A 255 -17.97 -37.78 45.96
C PRO A 255 -16.88 -38.57 45.20
N SER A 256 -17.13 -38.84 43.91
CA SER A 256 -16.23 -39.54 42.99
C SER A 256 -14.85 -38.90 42.84
N ALA A 257 -13.86 -39.67 42.40
CA ALA A 257 -12.49 -39.16 42.21
C ALA A 257 -12.44 -37.94 41.25
N ASP A 258 -13.28 -37.91 40.23
CA ASP A 258 -13.34 -36.85 39.23
C ASP A 258 -13.94 -35.56 39.82
N GLU A 259 -14.95 -35.69 40.66
CA GLU A 259 -15.55 -34.53 41.38
C GLU A 259 -14.56 -33.92 42.38
N TRP A 260 -13.75 -34.75 42.99
CA TRP A 260 -12.67 -34.31 43.88
C TRP A 260 -11.57 -33.54 43.15
N GLU A 261 -11.18 -34.03 41.97
CA GLU A 261 -10.18 -33.34 41.17
C GLU A 261 -10.68 -32.01 40.67
N ALA A 262 -11.96 -31.94 40.28
CA ALA A 262 -12.60 -30.68 39.89
C ALA A 262 -12.67 -29.65 41.05
N MET A 263 -13.04 -30.11 42.26
CA MET A 263 -13.08 -29.27 43.45
C MET A 263 -11.69 -28.75 43.84
N LEU A 264 -10.65 -29.61 43.74
CA LEU A 264 -9.27 -29.23 44.03
C LEU A 264 -8.78 -28.15 43.03
N ARG A 265 -9.01 -28.40 41.77
CA ARG A 265 -8.66 -27.42 40.73
C ARG A 265 -9.38 -26.09 40.94
N LYS A 266 -10.67 -26.10 41.30
CA LYS A 266 -11.43 -24.90 41.62
C LYS A 266 -10.86 -24.13 42.81
N ALA A 267 -10.52 -24.82 43.91
CA ALA A 267 -9.90 -24.21 45.08
C ALA A 267 -8.51 -23.65 44.78
N GLN A 268 -7.70 -24.35 44.03
CA GLN A 268 -6.38 -23.88 43.59
C GLN A 268 -6.50 -22.61 42.73
N ARG A 269 -7.43 -22.57 41.81
CA ARG A 269 -7.68 -21.35 40.99
C ARG A 269 -8.11 -20.19 41.83
N LYS A 270 -9.02 -20.36 42.76
CA LYS A 270 -9.49 -19.31 43.67
C LYS A 270 -8.33 -18.72 44.48
N ASN A 271 -7.48 -19.56 45.01
CA ASN A 271 -6.31 -19.15 45.78
C ASN A 271 -5.30 -18.39 44.91
N MET A 272 -5.04 -18.87 43.69
CA MET A 272 -4.18 -18.18 42.72
C MET A 272 -4.71 -16.79 42.38
N VAL A 273 -6.00 -16.70 42.10
CA VAL A 273 -6.64 -15.42 41.77
C VAL A 273 -6.53 -14.44 42.94
N ASN A 274 -6.87 -14.86 44.13
CA ASN A 274 -6.77 -14.01 45.33
C ASN A 274 -5.33 -13.53 45.54
N PHE A 275 -4.34 -14.40 45.43
CA PHE A 275 -2.92 -14.02 45.51
C PHE A 275 -2.53 -12.95 44.49
N ILE A 276 -2.97 -13.10 43.24
CA ILE A 276 -2.67 -12.16 42.16
C ILE A 276 -3.36 -10.84 42.40
N LEU A 277 -4.64 -10.86 42.78
CA LEU A 277 -5.40 -9.65 43.09
C LEU A 277 -4.78 -8.85 44.25
N GLU A 278 -4.36 -9.53 45.32
CA GLU A 278 -3.67 -8.90 46.43
C GLU A 278 -2.28 -8.37 46.05
N LYS A 279 -1.48 -9.20 45.38
CA LYS A 279 -0.11 -8.87 44.99
C LYS A 279 -0.04 -7.67 44.06
N TYR A 280 -1.00 -7.53 43.15
CA TYR A 280 -1.03 -6.49 42.11
C TYR A 280 -2.08 -5.42 42.36
N HIS A 281 -2.75 -5.43 43.49
CA HIS A 281 -3.80 -4.45 43.87
C HIS A 281 -4.90 -4.32 42.84
N LEU A 282 -5.29 -5.44 42.23
CA LEU A 282 -6.33 -5.49 41.18
C LEU A 282 -7.71 -5.54 41.84
N GLN A 283 -8.69 -4.85 41.19
CA GLN A 283 -10.10 -4.97 41.57
C GLN A 283 -10.78 -5.95 40.58
N VAL A 284 -11.54 -6.90 41.09
CA VAL A 284 -12.29 -7.83 40.26
C VAL A 284 -13.43 -7.13 39.55
N THR A 285 -13.46 -7.21 38.24
CA THR A 285 -14.59 -6.80 37.41
C THR A 285 -15.00 -7.96 36.52
N GLY A 286 -16.21 -8.43 36.64
CA GLY A 286 -16.71 -9.53 35.80
C GLY A 286 -17.29 -10.68 36.61
N PRO A 287 -17.51 -11.83 35.98
CA PRO A 287 -18.07 -13.01 36.66
C PRO A 287 -17.16 -13.47 37.80
N ASP A 288 -17.77 -14.02 38.83
CA ASP A 288 -17.01 -14.58 39.98
C ASP A 288 -16.11 -15.71 39.47
N VAL A 289 -14.90 -15.80 40.05
CA VAL A 289 -13.93 -16.83 39.69
C VAL A 289 -14.48 -18.23 39.94
N ASP A 290 -15.42 -18.35 40.85
CA ASP A 290 -16.10 -19.62 41.14
C ASP A 290 -16.93 -20.20 40.00
N ASP A 291 -17.32 -19.33 39.03
CA ASP A 291 -18.10 -19.71 37.85
C ASP A 291 -17.23 -20.14 36.66
N ILE A 292 -15.90 -20.10 36.80
CA ILE A 292 -14.98 -20.43 35.72
C ILE A 292 -14.52 -21.85 35.81
N GLU A 293 -15.12 -22.70 34.99
CA GLU A 293 -14.84 -24.18 35.02
C GLU A 293 -13.67 -24.60 34.14
N GLN A 294 -13.25 -23.83 33.15
CA GLN A 294 -12.23 -24.23 32.16
C GLN A 294 -10.97 -23.34 32.20
N ASP A 295 -9.79 -23.94 32.04
CA ASP A 295 -8.50 -23.23 32.08
C ASP A 295 -8.35 -22.13 31.02
N VAL A 296 -8.91 -22.36 29.83
CA VAL A 296 -8.93 -21.36 28.74
C VAL A 296 -9.78 -20.15 29.13
N LEU A 297 -10.92 -20.37 29.78
CA LEU A 297 -11.79 -19.29 30.25
C LEU A 297 -11.14 -18.54 31.41
N PHE A 298 -10.38 -19.24 32.27
CA PHE A 298 -9.63 -18.61 33.36
C PHE A 298 -8.58 -17.64 32.85
N THR A 299 -7.79 -18.02 31.84
CA THR A 299 -6.78 -17.11 31.25
C THR A 299 -7.44 -15.90 30.63
N SER A 300 -8.56 -16.06 29.93
CA SER A 300 -9.32 -14.95 29.36
C SER A 300 -9.91 -14.04 30.44
N TRP A 301 -10.46 -14.63 31.50
CA TRP A 301 -10.99 -13.90 32.64
C TRP A 301 -9.88 -13.11 33.36
N PHE A 302 -8.74 -13.73 33.63
CA PHE A 302 -7.60 -13.07 34.26
C PHE A 302 -7.09 -11.90 33.43
N ASN A 303 -6.98 -12.07 32.11
CA ASN A 303 -6.58 -10.98 31.22
C ASN A 303 -7.59 -9.83 31.21
N ALA A 304 -8.88 -10.11 31.39
CA ALA A 304 -9.91 -9.09 31.50
C ALA A 304 -9.85 -8.27 32.82
N GLN A 305 -9.21 -8.81 33.88
CA GLN A 305 -9.00 -8.09 35.15
C GLN A 305 -7.82 -7.13 35.11
N LYS A 306 -6.97 -7.20 34.10
CA LYS A 306 -5.86 -6.26 33.95
C LYS A 306 -6.40 -4.83 33.79
N PRO A 307 -5.73 -3.82 34.36
CA PRO A 307 -6.17 -2.45 34.20
C PRO A 307 -6.21 -2.09 32.72
N ILE A 308 -7.38 -1.75 32.23
CA ILE A 308 -7.56 -1.23 30.89
C ILE A 308 -6.81 0.09 30.84
N GLY A 309 -5.76 0.19 30.04
CA GLY A 309 -5.26 1.53 29.83
C GLY A 309 -3.79 1.73 29.59
N TYR A 310 -2.95 0.77 29.83
CA TYR A 310 -1.54 0.89 29.50
C TYR A 310 -1.26 -0.01 28.29
N CYS A 311 -1.20 0.60 27.12
CA CYS A 311 -0.89 -0.12 25.89
C CYS A 311 0.54 0.15 25.47
N GLY A 312 1.23 -0.82 24.87
CA GLY A 312 2.52 -0.62 24.25
C GLY A 312 2.46 0.37 23.10
N ILE A 313 3.53 1.10 22.85
CA ILE A 313 3.62 2.00 21.71
C ILE A 313 3.77 1.20 20.43
N ILE A 314 4.36 0.00 20.47
CA ILE A 314 4.91 -0.64 19.31
C ILE A 314 4.98 -2.13 19.36
N ASN A 315 4.83 -2.69 18.18
CA ASN A 315 5.24 -4.02 17.82
C ASN A 315 6.68 -4.00 17.26
N GLU A 316 7.65 -4.44 18.02
CA GLU A 316 9.06 -4.44 17.62
C GLU A 316 9.37 -5.46 16.53
N ASN A 317 8.71 -6.62 16.53
CA ASN A 317 9.12 -7.73 15.68
C ASN A 317 8.17 -8.06 14.53
N GLY A 318 7.03 -7.37 14.41
CA GLY A 318 5.99 -7.75 13.46
C GLY A 318 5.35 -9.12 13.79
N ASP A 319 5.66 -9.68 14.96
CA ASP A 319 5.19 -10.96 15.39
C ASP A 319 3.88 -10.82 16.18
N SER A 320 2.83 -11.49 15.72
CA SER A 320 1.49 -11.35 16.28
C SER A 320 1.39 -11.74 17.76
N ASN A 321 2.34 -12.52 18.26
CA ASN A 321 2.34 -13.02 19.65
C ASN A 321 2.90 -12.05 20.68
N GLU A 322 3.74 -11.08 20.28
CA GLU A 322 4.26 -10.05 21.21
C GLU A 322 3.39 -8.81 21.31
N VAL A 323 2.31 -8.82 20.58
CA VAL A 323 1.49 -7.69 20.23
C VAL A 323 0.17 -7.75 20.96
N ARG A 324 0.18 -7.81 22.28
CA ARG A 324 -1.06 -7.92 23.06
C ARG A 324 -1.83 -6.67 23.33
N PHE A 325 -1.25 -5.60 23.05
CA PHE A 325 -1.95 -4.35 22.93
C PHE A 325 -2.77 -4.25 21.63
N TYR A 326 -3.06 -5.34 20.94
CA TYR A 326 -2.95 -5.50 19.51
C TYR A 326 -4.12 -6.14 18.84
N GLU A 327 -5.20 -6.30 19.46
CA GLU A 327 -6.45 -6.22 18.71
C GLU A 327 -6.48 -4.94 17.87
N VAL A 328 -5.87 -3.87 18.39
CA VAL A 328 -5.71 -2.59 17.68
C VAL A 328 -4.57 -2.61 16.66
N VAL A 329 -3.51 -3.42 16.83
CA VAL A 329 -2.43 -3.53 15.85
C VAL A 329 -2.79 -4.43 14.68
N GLU A 330 -3.66 -5.39 14.81
CA GLU A 330 -4.23 -6.02 13.61
C GLU A 330 -4.95 -4.98 12.73
N HIS A 331 -5.63 -4.02 13.32
CA HIS A 331 -6.18 -2.88 12.59
C HIS A 331 -5.09 -1.91 12.11
N ALA A 332 -4.07 -1.64 12.92
CA ALA A 332 -2.93 -0.82 12.51
C ALA A 332 -2.05 -1.50 11.46
N GLN A 333 -1.96 -2.82 11.43
CA GLN A 333 -1.30 -3.56 10.35
C GLN A 333 -2.09 -3.51 9.05
N LYS A 334 -3.40 -3.37 9.10
CA LYS A 334 -4.24 -3.17 7.91
C LYS A 334 -4.16 -1.74 7.38
N ASP A 335 -4.03 -0.76 8.28
CA ASP A 335 -3.95 0.66 7.90
C ASP A 335 -2.52 1.21 7.83
N ASP A 336 -1.53 0.50 8.32
CA ASP A 336 -0.08 0.79 8.31
C ASP A 336 0.34 2.18 8.85
N ASN A 337 -0.57 2.95 9.45
CA ASN A 337 -0.38 4.39 9.62
C ASN A 337 -0.72 4.95 11.01
N SER A 338 -0.86 4.11 12.01
CA SER A 338 -1.25 4.60 13.33
C SER A 338 -0.44 4.01 14.48
N VAL A 339 -0.32 4.76 15.53
CA VAL A 339 0.09 4.27 16.83
C VAL A 339 -1.12 3.73 17.58
N VAL A 340 -0.87 2.81 18.51
CA VAL A 340 -1.92 2.22 19.34
C VAL A 340 -2.27 3.19 20.46
N LEU A 341 -3.56 3.46 20.61
CA LEU A 341 -4.06 4.30 21.70
C LEU A 341 -4.67 3.45 22.79
N CYS A 342 -4.58 3.95 24.01
CA CYS A 342 -5.18 3.32 25.17
C CYS A 342 -5.90 4.35 26.04
N SER A 343 -6.63 3.86 27.03
CA SER A 343 -7.09 4.69 28.14
C SER A 343 -6.14 4.50 29.34
N VAL A 344 -5.96 5.54 30.12
CA VAL A 344 -5.18 5.49 31.35
C VAL A 344 -6.04 5.96 32.53
N PRO A 345 -5.72 5.58 33.76
CA PRO A 345 -6.39 6.12 34.94
C PRO A 345 -6.38 7.64 34.94
N LYS A 346 -7.42 8.27 35.52
CA LYS A 346 -7.58 9.73 35.50
C LYS A 346 -6.47 10.49 36.26
N ASP A 347 -5.86 9.84 37.24
CA ASP A 347 -4.75 10.33 38.07
C ASP A 347 -3.37 10.00 37.48
N ALA A 348 -3.31 9.28 36.34
CA ALA A 348 -2.04 8.96 35.71
C ALA A 348 -1.34 10.22 35.18
N VAL A 349 -0.02 10.30 35.40
CA VAL A 349 0.82 11.39 34.95
C VAL A 349 1.64 10.94 33.75
N SER A 350 1.59 11.72 32.67
CA SER A 350 2.39 11.44 31.48
C SER A 350 3.88 11.61 31.76
N ILE A 351 4.69 10.69 31.26
CA ILE A 351 6.16 10.78 31.33
C ILE A 351 6.75 11.73 30.29
N MET A 352 6.05 11.89 29.17
CA MET A 352 6.39 12.82 28.08
C MET A 352 5.19 13.06 27.16
N HIS A 353 5.31 14.11 26.35
CA HIS A 353 4.45 14.32 25.19
C HIS A 353 5.28 14.03 23.93
N LEU A 354 4.68 13.33 22.96
CA LEU A 354 5.35 12.98 21.71
C LEU A 354 4.53 13.37 20.49
N TYR A 355 5.22 13.57 19.38
CA TYR A 355 4.65 13.74 18.05
C TYR A 355 4.93 12.51 17.22
N PHE A 356 3.90 11.94 16.62
CA PHE A 356 4.03 10.86 15.63
C PHE A 356 3.99 11.41 14.22
N ASN A 357 5.11 11.29 13.49
CA ASN A 357 5.21 11.65 12.08
C ASN A 357 4.55 10.59 11.20
N LYS A 358 3.22 10.66 11.12
CA LYS A 358 2.39 9.71 10.36
C LYS A 358 2.76 9.67 8.88
N ASP A 359 3.01 10.82 8.25
CA ASP A 359 3.33 10.90 6.82
C ASP A 359 4.71 10.27 6.52
N GLY A 360 5.68 10.50 7.40
CA GLY A 360 6.99 9.85 7.31
C GLY A 360 6.90 8.34 7.43
N TYR A 361 6.10 7.84 8.38
CA TYR A 361 5.87 6.41 8.56
C TYR A 361 5.12 5.80 7.37
N SER A 362 4.06 6.43 6.89
CA SER A 362 3.30 5.99 5.69
C SER A 362 4.20 5.90 4.46
N THR A 363 5.06 6.90 4.27
CA THR A 363 6.03 6.91 3.16
C THR A 363 7.00 5.74 3.28
N HIS A 364 7.53 5.50 4.49
CA HIS A 364 8.42 4.38 4.75
C HIS A 364 7.76 3.02 4.47
N CYS A 365 6.53 2.81 4.95
CA CYS A 365 5.77 1.58 4.72
C CYS A 365 5.54 1.33 3.22
N ARG A 366 5.19 2.38 2.47
CA ARG A 366 5.02 2.29 1.02
C ARG A 366 6.33 1.94 0.33
N GLU A 367 7.42 2.64 0.63
CA GLU A 367 8.75 2.38 0.05
C GLU A 367 9.24 0.97 0.39
N PHE A 368 9.05 0.51 1.62
CA PHE A 368 9.38 -0.85 2.04
C PHE A 368 8.58 -1.89 1.24
N LYS A 369 7.26 -1.70 1.12
CA LYS A 369 6.39 -2.60 0.35
C LYS A 369 6.78 -2.63 -1.13
N GLU A 370 6.99 -1.48 -1.76
CA GLU A 370 7.43 -1.36 -3.14
C GLU A 370 8.77 -2.08 -3.36
N GLN A 371 9.69 -1.97 -2.42
CA GLN A 371 10.98 -2.67 -2.47
C GLN A 371 10.83 -4.18 -2.31
N GLN A 372 10.00 -4.66 -1.38
CA GLN A 372 9.73 -6.08 -1.21
C GLN A 372 9.04 -6.67 -2.45
N GLU A 373 8.07 -5.98 -3.01
CA GLU A 373 7.42 -6.38 -4.26
C GLU A 373 8.41 -6.41 -5.42
N TRP A 374 9.31 -5.46 -5.50
CA TRP A 374 10.35 -5.41 -6.51
C TRP A 374 11.34 -6.58 -6.38
N ILE A 375 11.75 -6.92 -5.15
CA ILE A 375 12.63 -8.07 -4.86
C ILE A 375 11.93 -9.41 -5.21
N GLN A 376 10.65 -9.55 -4.87
CA GLN A 376 9.91 -10.81 -5.02
C GLN A 376 9.37 -11.04 -6.44
N LYS A 377 8.84 -9.99 -7.10
CA LYS A 377 8.14 -10.11 -8.39
C LYS A 377 9.04 -9.99 -9.60
N ARG A 378 10.18 -9.32 -9.51
CA ARG A 378 11.12 -9.14 -10.62
C ARG A 378 12.34 -10.00 -10.46
N ASN A 379 12.21 -11.29 -10.83
CA ASN A 379 13.30 -12.25 -11.03
C ASN A 379 14.54 -12.01 -10.12
N PRO A 380 14.71 -12.80 -9.04
CA PRO A 380 15.83 -12.68 -8.09
C PRO A 380 17.20 -12.69 -8.76
N GLU A 381 17.32 -13.33 -9.92
CA GLU A 381 18.54 -13.43 -10.71
C GLU A 381 18.90 -12.08 -11.38
N ARG A 382 17.89 -11.36 -11.91
CA ARG A 382 18.06 -10.03 -12.47
C ARG A 382 18.41 -8.99 -11.39
N PHE A 383 17.88 -9.17 -10.18
CA PHE A 383 18.23 -8.36 -9.02
C PHE A 383 19.71 -8.57 -8.61
N ARG A 384 20.16 -9.83 -8.48
CA ARG A 384 21.56 -10.14 -8.20
C ARG A 384 22.50 -9.58 -9.27
N GLN A 385 22.13 -9.75 -10.55
CA GLN A 385 22.89 -9.26 -11.69
C GLN A 385 22.96 -7.73 -11.70
N ASN A 386 21.89 -7.03 -11.31
CA ASN A 386 21.90 -5.57 -11.16
C ASN A 386 22.77 -5.12 -9.98
N ILE A 387 22.75 -5.83 -8.85
CA ILE A 387 23.64 -5.56 -7.70
C ILE A 387 25.11 -5.79 -8.10
N GLU A 388 25.42 -6.88 -8.78
CA GLU A 388 26.78 -7.15 -9.26
C GLU A 388 27.25 -6.10 -10.27
N ASN A 389 26.42 -5.70 -11.19
CA ASN A 389 26.70 -4.64 -12.16
C ASN A 389 26.87 -3.28 -11.49
N LEU A 390 26.10 -2.99 -10.43
CA LEU A 390 26.27 -1.79 -9.63
C LEU A 390 27.59 -1.81 -8.87
N LYS A 391 27.94 -2.93 -8.21
CA LYS A 391 29.24 -3.10 -7.53
C LYS A 391 30.39 -2.90 -8.50
N LYS A 392 30.35 -3.52 -9.67
CA LYS A 392 31.38 -3.36 -10.72
C LYS A 392 31.49 -1.91 -11.21
N ARG A 393 30.40 -1.12 -11.20
CA ARG A 393 30.42 0.30 -11.60
C ARG A 393 30.85 1.24 -10.47
N THR A 394 30.56 0.91 -9.21
CA THR A 394 31.05 1.66 -8.04
C THR A 394 32.56 1.44 -7.80
N ASP A 395 33.08 0.29 -8.19
CA ASP A 395 34.50 -0.03 -8.15
C ASP A 395 35.28 0.59 -9.35
N ALA A 396 34.60 0.81 -10.47
CA ALA A 396 35.13 1.58 -11.59
C ALA A 396 34.94 3.07 -11.29
N LYS A 397 36.02 3.85 -11.31
CA LYS A 397 36.09 5.29 -10.99
C LYS A 397 35.14 6.23 -11.76
N ASP A 398 34.18 5.69 -12.53
CA ASP A 398 33.18 6.44 -13.26
C ASP A 398 31.96 6.67 -12.37
N LYS A 399 31.85 7.90 -11.89
CA LYS A 399 30.70 8.44 -11.14
C LYS A 399 29.40 8.59 -11.96
N ALA A 400 29.23 7.79 -13.02
CA ALA A 400 27.97 7.72 -13.75
C ALA A 400 27.02 6.84 -12.93
N GLY A 401 26.18 7.48 -12.11
CA GLY A 401 25.22 6.79 -11.22
C GLY A 401 24.33 5.83 -11.99
N PHE A 402 23.99 4.71 -11.34
CA PHE A 402 23.02 3.75 -11.84
C PHE A 402 21.64 4.43 -11.98
N TYR A 403 21.01 4.26 -13.12
CA TYR A 403 19.67 4.78 -13.37
C TYR A 403 18.77 3.76 -14.06
N ASP A 404 17.45 3.86 -13.84
CA ASP A 404 16.48 3.09 -14.61
C ASP A 404 16.31 3.73 -15.99
N SER A 405 16.92 3.09 -16.99
CA SER A 405 16.92 3.56 -18.37
C SER A 405 15.51 3.65 -18.98
N LYS A 406 14.58 2.77 -18.60
CA LYS A 406 13.19 2.83 -19.09
C LYS A 406 12.49 4.10 -18.57
N ASN A 407 12.67 4.44 -17.30
CA ASN A 407 12.06 5.62 -16.69
C ASN A 407 12.67 6.92 -17.26
N LEU A 408 13.99 7.00 -17.46
CA LEU A 408 14.61 8.18 -18.06
C LEU A 408 14.24 8.35 -19.55
N ALA A 409 14.12 7.27 -20.30
CA ALA A 409 13.61 7.31 -21.67
C ALA A 409 12.16 7.81 -21.72
N ALA A 410 11.30 7.38 -20.78
CA ALA A 410 9.94 7.88 -20.65
C ALA A 410 9.91 9.36 -20.24
N CYS A 411 10.79 9.81 -19.34
CA CYS A 411 10.93 11.22 -18.98
C CYS A 411 11.24 12.08 -20.21
N TYR A 412 12.30 11.72 -20.95
CA TYR A 412 12.69 12.43 -22.16
C TYR A 412 11.52 12.54 -23.14
N ARG A 413 10.86 11.40 -23.45
CA ARG A 413 9.72 11.34 -24.37
C ARG A 413 8.56 12.24 -23.91
N MET A 414 8.22 12.27 -22.62
CA MET A 414 7.14 13.10 -22.10
C MET A 414 7.44 14.58 -22.20
N ILE A 415 8.66 15.01 -21.95
CA ILE A 415 9.07 16.40 -22.13
C ILE A 415 8.98 16.78 -23.61
N GLN A 416 9.48 15.93 -24.50
CA GLN A 416 9.42 16.16 -25.94
C GLN A 416 7.97 16.25 -26.43
N ASN A 417 7.10 15.33 -25.99
CA ASN A 417 5.68 15.40 -26.33
C ASN A 417 5.02 16.69 -25.80
N SER A 418 5.41 17.14 -24.60
CA SER A 418 4.89 18.40 -24.05
C SER A 418 5.32 19.63 -24.86
N ILE A 419 6.55 19.62 -25.41
CA ILE A 419 7.04 20.67 -26.34
C ILE A 419 6.20 20.66 -27.62
N GLU A 420 5.99 19.49 -28.22
CA GLU A 420 5.24 19.33 -29.46
C GLU A 420 3.77 19.74 -29.28
N ILE A 421 3.14 19.37 -28.16
CA ILE A 421 1.80 19.83 -27.82
C ILE A 421 1.76 21.36 -27.69
N ALA A 422 2.70 21.96 -26.96
CA ALA A 422 2.70 23.39 -26.71
C ALA A 422 2.97 24.20 -27.99
N ARG A 423 3.89 23.75 -28.83
CA ARG A 423 4.34 24.46 -30.05
C ARG A 423 3.41 24.20 -31.23
N ASP A 424 3.06 22.94 -31.47
CA ASP A 424 2.44 22.47 -32.70
C ASP A 424 0.97 22.04 -32.51
N GLY A 425 0.48 21.95 -31.26
CA GLY A 425 -0.85 21.44 -30.95
C GLY A 425 -1.00 19.92 -31.28
N LYS A 426 0.09 19.19 -31.33
CA LYS A 426 0.11 17.78 -31.77
C LYS A 426 0.68 16.88 -30.68
N TYR A 427 0.02 15.72 -30.52
CA TYR A 427 0.55 14.65 -29.68
C TYR A 427 1.05 13.51 -30.57
N ILE A 428 2.36 13.34 -30.68
CA ILE A 428 2.97 12.34 -31.54
C ILE A 428 3.45 11.17 -30.67
N VAL A 429 2.74 10.05 -30.75
CA VAL A 429 3.03 8.85 -29.95
C VAL A 429 4.16 8.04 -30.56
N ASN A 430 4.06 7.76 -31.88
CA ASN A 430 5.06 6.96 -32.59
C ASN A 430 6.32 7.79 -32.88
N ARG A 431 7.41 7.41 -32.23
CA ARG A 431 8.71 8.11 -32.30
C ARG A 431 9.65 7.58 -33.37
N ARG A 432 9.20 6.61 -34.20
CA ARG A 432 10.05 5.87 -35.15
C ARG A 432 10.89 6.76 -36.04
N ASN A 433 10.29 7.84 -36.55
CA ASN A 433 10.93 8.75 -37.51
C ASN A 433 11.34 10.10 -36.90
N ILE A 434 11.39 10.22 -35.56
CA ILE A 434 11.66 11.49 -34.88
C ILE A 434 12.94 11.39 -34.05
N ASP A 435 12.89 10.74 -32.92
CA ASP A 435 13.97 10.67 -31.96
C ASP A 435 14.17 9.26 -31.37
N ARG A 436 13.64 8.24 -32.07
CA ARG A 436 13.75 6.82 -31.67
C ARG A 436 15.16 6.43 -31.30
N ASP A 437 16.13 6.80 -32.11
CA ASP A 437 17.54 6.39 -31.90
C ASP A 437 18.10 6.96 -30.58
N TYR A 438 17.76 8.21 -30.23
CA TYR A 438 18.16 8.79 -28.96
C TYR A 438 17.47 8.09 -27.78
N ILE A 439 16.17 7.81 -27.89
CA ILE A 439 15.43 7.06 -26.88
C ILE A 439 16.01 5.64 -26.68
N LEU A 440 16.40 4.97 -27.76
CA LEU A 440 17.03 3.66 -27.70
C LEU A 440 18.44 3.70 -27.08
N LYS A 441 19.24 4.73 -27.32
CA LYS A 441 20.52 4.95 -26.62
C LYS A 441 20.32 5.04 -25.11
N ILE A 442 19.32 5.80 -24.65
CA ILE A 442 18.95 5.86 -23.23
C ILE A 442 18.56 4.47 -22.71
N LYS A 443 17.65 3.78 -23.41
CA LYS A 443 17.13 2.46 -23.00
C LYS A 443 18.23 1.40 -22.88
N ARG A 444 19.23 1.45 -23.77
CA ARG A 444 20.38 0.53 -23.78
C ARG A 444 21.45 0.88 -22.76
N GLY A 445 21.32 2.05 -22.10
CA GLY A 445 22.33 2.52 -21.14
C GLY A 445 23.63 2.97 -21.80
N GLU A 446 23.59 3.41 -23.06
CA GLU A 446 24.72 3.91 -23.82
C GLU A 446 25.15 5.32 -23.38
N LEU A 447 24.25 6.04 -22.68
CA LEU A 447 24.44 7.39 -22.17
C LEU A 447 24.55 7.35 -20.64
N SER A 448 25.41 8.20 -20.07
CA SER A 448 25.46 8.40 -18.62
C SER A 448 24.24 9.18 -18.12
N TYR A 449 23.94 9.06 -16.81
CA TYR A 449 22.89 9.84 -16.17
C TYR A 449 23.07 11.35 -16.39
N ASN A 450 24.30 11.85 -16.27
CA ASN A 450 24.60 13.27 -16.41
C ASN A 450 24.36 13.77 -17.84
N GLU A 451 24.76 13.01 -18.87
CA GLU A 451 24.52 13.36 -20.28
C GLU A 451 23.01 13.41 -20.57
N ILE A 452 22.23 12.45 -20.05
CA ILE A 452 20.77 12.44 -20.22
C ILE A 452 20.14 13.67 -19.52
N MET A 453 20.56 13.94 -18.27
CA MET A 453 19.99 15.06 -17.49
C MET A 453 20.37 16.43 -18.07
N GLU A 454 21.53 16.57 -18.68
CA GLU A 454 21.89 17.81 -19.41
C GLU A 454 20.89 18.07 -20.54
N VAL A 455 20.59 17.06 -21.37
CA VAL A 455 19.61 17.18 -22.47
C VAL A 455 18.21 17.39 -21.91
N VAL A 456 17.81 16.64 -20.86
CA VAL A 456 16.53 16.79 -20.21
C VAL A 456 16.33 18.19 -19.66
N ASN A 457 17.34 18.77 -19.01
CA ASN A 457 17.25 20.13 -18.46
C ASN A 457 17.15 21.19 -19.56
N LYS A 458 17.91 21.08 -20.66
CA LYS A 458 17.77 21.96 -21.83
C LYS A 458 16.37 21.90 -22.41
N LYS A 459 15.80 20.68 -22.55
CA LYS A 459 14.45 20.50 -23.05
C LYS A 459 13.37 20.98 -22.08
N LYS A 460 13.60 20.97 -20.78
CA LYS A 460 12.69 21.58 -19.80
C LYS A 460 12.60 23.09 -19.96
N GLU A 461 13.71 23.75 -20.25
CA GLU A 461 13.69 25.19 -20.52
C GLU A 461 12.99 25.51 -21.87
N GLU A 462 13.27 24.72 -22.93
CA GLU A 462 12.54 24.80 -24.20
C GLU A 462 11.03 24.59 -23.98
N MET A 463 10.64 23.60 -23.18
CA MET A 463 9.25 23.30 -22.86
C MET A 463 8.56 24.50 -22.18
N LYS A 464 9.20 25.12 -21.17
CA LYS A 464 8.65 26.29 -20.50
C LYS A 464 8.40 27.44 -21.49
N LEU A 465 9.39 27.73 -22.34
CA LEU A 465 9.25 28.78 -23.35
C LEU A 465 8.09 28.49 -24.33
N CYS A 466 7.99 27.25 -24.81
CA CYS A 466 6.88 26.84 -25.68
C CYS A 466 5.53 26.91 -24.98
N GLN A 467 5.44 26.59 -23.69
CA GLN A 467 4.21 26.70 -22.91
C GLN A 467 3.78 28.15 -22.71
N GLU A 468 4.73 29.07 -22.44
CA GLU A 468 4.46 30.51 -22.27
C GLU A 468 3.97 31.16 -23.56
N THR A 469 4.48 30.73 -24.70
CA THR A 469 4.14 31.30 -26.03
C THR A 469 3.04 30.51 -26.75
N SER A 470 2.51 29.48 -26.17
CA SER A 470 1.53 28.57 -26.80
C SER A 470 0.20 29.24 -27.07
N THR A 471 -0.30 29.07 -28.28
CA THR A 471 -1.60 29.57 -28.74
C THR A 471 -2.70 28.54 -28.81
N ILE A 472 -2.44 27.32 -28.34
CA ILE A 472 -3.45 26.24 -28.30
C ILE A 472 -4.58 26.61 -27.34
N ARG A 473 -5.72 25.87 -27.46
CA ARG A 473 -6.89 26.10 -26.60
C ARG A 473 -6.54 25.95 -25.09
N GLU A 474 -7.25 26.70 -24.26
CA GLU A 474 -6.99 26.72 -22.83
C GLU A 474 -7.42 25.39 -22.16
N THR A 475 -8.59 24.85 -22.55
CA THR A 475 -9.22 23.69 -21.93
C THR A 475 -9.61 22.66 -22.98
N VAL A 476 -9.72 21.42 -22.54
CA VAL A 476 -10.27 20.33 -23.35
C VAL A 476 -11.74 20.57 -23.65
N ASP A 477 -12.25 19.98 -24.74
CA ASP A 477 -13.66 20.03 -25.10
C ASP A 477 -14.46 19.04 -24.24
N GLN A 478 -14.80 19.50 -23.03
CA GLN A 478 -15.57 18.71 -22.08
C GLN A 478 -17.00 18.46 -22.54
N GLU A 479 -17.61 19.41 -23.24
CA GLU A 479 -18.98 19.29 -23.72
C GLU A 479 -19.10 18.19 -24.76
N PHE A 480 -18.19 18.15 -25.72
CA PHE A 480 -18.11 17.07 -26.70
C PHE A 480 -17.94 15.71 -26.02
N LEU A 481 -17.01 15.56 -25.08
CA LEU A 481 -16.76 14.30 -24.41
C LEU A 481 -17.97 13.83 -23.60
N ASN A 482 -18.65 14.74 -22.89
CA ASN A 482 -19.85 14.42 -22.14
C ASN A 482 -20.99 13.98 -23.09
N GLN A 483 -21.19 14.69 -24.21
CA GLN A 483 -22.22 14.34 -25.18
C GLN A 483 -21.91 12.98 -25.84
N TRP A 484 -20.65 12.74 -26.18
CA TRP A 484 -20.22 11.44 -26.72
C TRP A 484 -20.50 10.30 -25.76
N LEU A 485 -20.14 10.45 -24.46
CA LEU A 485 -20.40 9.44 -23.43
C LEU A 485 -21.89 9.22 -23.21
N LEU A 486 -22.68 10.30 -23.19
CA LEU A 486 -24.14 10.23 -23.08
C LEU A 486 -24.75 9.47 -24.25
N ASN A 487 -24.34 9.77 -25.47
CA ASN A 487 -24.84 9.09 -26.70
C ASN A 487 -24.49 7.58 -26.66
N LEU A 488 -23.28 7.24 -26.19
CA LEU A 488 -22.90 5.84 -25.98
C LEU A 488 -23.87 5.14 -25.01
N ARG A 489 -24.17 5.77 -23.86
CA ARG A 489 -25.09 5.19 -22.88
C ARG A 489 -26.52 5.08 -23.39
N LEU A 490 -26.98 6.06 -24.16
CA LEU A 490 -28.28 6.00 -24.81
C LEU A 490 -28.37 4.86 -25.82
N LYS A 491 -27.31 4.61 -26.61
CA LYS A 491 -27.24 3.45 -27.51
C LYS A 491 -27.30 2.12 -26.74
N GLN A 492 -26.61 2.03 -25.58
CA GLN A 492 -26.72 0.85 -24.72
C GLN A 492 -28.18 0.60 -24.23
N ILE A 493 -28.86 1.66 -23.78
CA ILE A 493 -30.25 1.55 -23.31
C ILE A 493 -31.19 1.07 -24.42
N LYS A 494 -30.94 1.51 -25.67
CA LYS A 494 -31.73 1.13 -26.84
C LYS A 494 -31.34 -0.23 -27.44
N GLY A 495 -30.26 -0.87 -26.96
CA GLY A 495 -29.72 -2.08 -27.53
C GLY A 495 -29.07 -1.89 -28.90
N GLU A 496 -28.55 -0.70 -29.18
CA GLU A 496 -27.91 -0.29 -30.44
C GLU A 496 -26.37 -0.31 -30.37
N LEU A 497 -25.80 -0.72 -29.25
CA LEU A 497 -24.34 -0.76 -29.03
C LEU A 497 -23.78 -2.18 -29.19
#